data_1654dd128d99b053b6e82485b4b9dc44
#
_entry.id   1654dd128d99b053b6e82485b4b9dc44
#
_cell.length_a   1.000
_cell.length_b   1.000
_cell.length_c   1.000
_cell.angle_alpha   90.00
_cell.angle_beta   90.00
_cell.angle_gamma   90.00
#
_symmetry.space_group_name_H-M   'P 1'
#
loop_
_entity.id
_entity.type
_entity.pdbx_description
1 polymer ?
#
loop_
_entity_poly.entity_id
_entity_poly.type
_entity_poly.pdbx_seq_one_letter_code
_entity_poly.pdbx_strand_id
1 'polypeptide(L)' 'MRIHVSDPELVEDLRAYLTRCNCSVERRSATLVEASPPSRDIEPVYLRMELDAYLRVWRAMHPGVEAAIAA' A
#
# COMPACT_ATOMS: atom_id res chain seq x y z
N MET A 1 -4.68 -4.33 5.64
CA MET A 1 -3.42 -3.90 6.28
C MET A 1 -3.29 -2.38 6.14
N ARG A 2 -2.76 -1.76 7.14
CA ARG A 2 -2.60 -0.30 7.16
C ARG A 2 -1.25 0.09 6.60
N ILE A 3 -1.27 1.10 5.72
CA ILE A 3 -0.06 1.65 5.12
C ILE A 3 0.03 3.11 5.50
N HIS A 4 1.14 3.49 6.12
CA HIS A 4 1.42 4.88 6.43
C HIS A 4 2.29 5.48 5.33
N VAL A 5 1.88 6.65 4.83
CA VAL A 5 2.59 7.37 3.76
C VAL A 5 3.09 8.70 4.32
N SER A 6 4.37 8.99 4.13
CA SER A 6 4.98 10.21 4.70
C SER A 6 4.48 11.49 4.04
N ASP A 7 4.04 11.42 2.78
CA ASP A 7 3.57 12.60 2.04
C ASP A 7 2.07 12.48 1.75
N PRO A 8 1.22 13.29 2.40
CA PRO A 8 -0.23 13.23 2.17
C PRO A 8 -0.64 13.53 0.74
N GLU A 9 0.16 14.28 -0.01
CA GLU A 9 -0.16 14.59 -1.41
C GLU A 9 0.00 13.38 -2.34
N LEU A 10 0.73 12.35 -1.91
CA LEU A 10 0.94 11.13 -2.69
C LEU A 10 0.05 9.97 -2.28
N VAL A 11 -0.81 10.16 -1.29
CA VAL A 11 -1.71 9.10 -0.83
C VAL A 11 -2.66 8.66 -1.95
N GLU A 12 -3.23 9.61 -2.71
CA GLU A 12 -4.13 9.26 -3.81
C GLU A 12 -3.39 8.59 -4.97
N ASP A 13 -2.13 8.96 -5.21
CA ASP A 13 -1.30 8.28 -6.20
C ASP A 13 -1.08 6.83 -5.81
N LEU A 14 -0.73 6.59 -4.55
CA LEU A 14 -0.57 5.22 -4.04
C LEU A 14 -1.87 4.43 -4.13
N ARG A 15 -2.99 5.04 -3.75
CA ARG A 15 -4.29 4.39 -3.83
C ARG A 15 -4.62 3.96 -5.27
N ALA A 16 -4.40 4.84 -6.22
CA ALA A 16 -4.63 4.53 -7.63
C ALA A 16 -3.71 3.41 -8.11
N TYR A 17 -2.44 3.43 -7.71
CA TYR A 17 -1.48 2.40 -8.08
C TYR A 17 -1.92 1.03 -7.53
N LEU A 18 -2.25 0.95 -6.25
CA LEU A 18 -2.67 -0.33 -5.64
C LEU A 18 -3.99 -0.82 -6.22
N THR A 19 -4.89 0.07 -6.59
CA THR A 19 -6.14 -0.30 -7.27
C THR A 19 -5.83 -0.94 -8.62
N ARG A 20 -4.86 -0.42 -9.36
CA ARG A 20 -4.41 -1.05 -10.62
C ARG A 20 -3.78 -2.42 -10.39
N CYS A 21 -3.25 -2.67 -9.21
CA CYS A 21 -2.74 -3.99 -8.81
C CYS A 21 -3.85 -4.91 -8.31
N ASN A 22 -5.11 -4.51 -8.46
CA ASN A 22 -6.29 -5.24 -8.00
C ASN A 22 -6.39 -5.36 -6.47
N CYS A 23 -5.71 -4.49 -5.74
CA CYS A 23 -5.87 -4.42 -4.30
C CYS A 23 -7.18 -3.71 -3.94
N SER A 24 -7.76 -4.08 -2.82
CA SER A 24 -8.83 -3.30 -2.18
C SER A 24 -8.15 -2.21 -1.36
N VAL A 25 -8.53 -0.95 -1.60
CA VAL A 25 -7.86 0.18 -0.95
C VAL A 25 -8.88 1.18 -0.45
N GLU A 26 -8.71 1.64 0.78
CA GLU A 26 -9.56 2.66 1.37
C GLU A 26 -8.69 3.67 2.12
N ARG A 27 -8.88 4.95 1.83
CA ARG A 27 -8.16 6.01 2.55
C ARG A 27 -8.80 6.22 3.91
N ARG A 28 -7.98 6.17 4.97
CA ARG A 28 -8.43 6.34 6.35
C ARG A 28 -8.18 7.74 6.88
N SER A 29 -7.08 8.35 6.46
CA SER A 29 -6.71 9.69 6.91
C SER A 29 -5.82 10.36 5.86
N ALA A 30 -5.27 11.54 6.20
CA ALA A 30 -4.36 12.26 5.32
C ALA A 30 -3.12 11.42 4.95
N THR A 31 -2.69 10.51 5.83
CA THR A 31 -1.47 9.74 5.65
C THR A 31 -1.65 8.23 5.83
N LEU A 32 -2.88 7.75 5.99
CA LEU A 32 -3.14 6.35 6.28
C LEU A 32 -4.10 5.74 5.27
N VAL A 33 -3.72 4.59 4.75
CA VAL A 33 -4.52 3.82 3.80
C VAL A 33 -4.70 2.40 4.34
N GLU A 34 -5.90 1.86 4.22
CA GLU A 34 -6.18 0.46 4.49
C GLU A 34 -6.20 -0.29 3.16
N ALA A 35 -5.36 -1.32 3.03
CA ALA A 35 -5.23 -2.05 1.77
C ALA A 35 -5.18 -3.56 2.00
N SER A 36 -5.69 -4.30 1.02
CA SER A 36 -5.63 -5.76 0.99
C SER A 36 -5.25 -6.20 -0.41
N PRO A 37 -4.29 -7.13 -0.56
CA PRO A 37 -3.95 -7.67 -1.88
C PRO A 37 -5.10 -8.51 -2.44
N PRO A 38 -5.09 -8.78 -3.76
CA PRO A 38 -6.17 -9.52 -4.40
C PRO A 38 -6.20 -11.01 -4.06
N SER A 39 -5.08 -11.56 -3.61
CA SER A 39 -4.99 -12.98 -3.26
C SER A 39 -5.84 -13.31 -2.05
N ARG A 40 -6.48 -14.47 -2.10
CA ARG A 40 -7.34 -14.97 -1.02
C ARG A 40 -6.91 -16.37 -0.65
N ASP A 41 -7.31 -16.82 0.54
CA ASP A 41 -7.07 -18.19 1.02
C ASP A 41 -5.58 -18.53 1.13
N ILE A 42 -4.74 -17.54 1.39
CA ILE A 42 -3.32 -17.73 1.69
C ILE A 42 -3.00 -17.20 3.08
N GLU A 43 -1.86 -17.65 3.60
CA GLU A 43 -1.41 -17.25 4.93
C GLU A 43 -1.21 -15.73 5.02
N PRO A 44 -1.55 -15.10 6.17
CA PRO A 44 -1.37 -13.65 6.34
C PRO A 44 0.05 -13.17 6.07
N VAL A 45 1.07 -13.97 6.36
CA VAL A 45 2.45 -13.61 6.10
C VAL A 45 2.70 -13.42 4.60
N TYR A 46 2.09 -14.24 3.76
CA TYR A 46 2.23 -14.12 2.29
C TYR A 46 1.45 -12.93 1.75
N LEU A 47 0.31 -12.62 2.34
CA LEU A 47 -0.44 -11.41 1.98
C LEU A 47 0.38 -10.15 2.25
N ARG A 48 1.06 -10.12 3.40
CA ARG A 48 1.93 -9.01 3.76
C ARG A 48 3.12 -8.90 2.81
N MET A 49 3.72 -10.03 2.46
CA MET A 49 4.83 -10.05 1.50
C MET A 49 4.40 -9.55 0.12
N GLU A 50 3.23 -9.94 -0.33
CA GLU A 50 2.68 -9.49 -1.60
C GLU A 50 2.46 -7.98 -1.61
N LEU A 51 1.83 -7.46 -0.56
CA LEU A 51 1.60 -6.01 -0.46
C LEU A 51 2.92 -5.26 -0.38
N ASP A 52 3.89 -5.77 0.38
CA ASP A 52 5.21 -5.15 0.48
C ASP A 52 5.92 -5.11 -0.88
N ALA A 53 5.76 -6.14 -1.70
CA ALA A 53 6.34 -6.16 -3.04
C ALA A 53 5.76 -5.04 -3.91
N TYR A 54 4.46 -4.81 -3.85
CA TYR A 54 3.84 -3.70 -4.57
C TYR A 54 4.37 -2.35 -4.07
N LEU A 55 4.51 -2.20 -2.75
CA LEU A 55 5.02 -0.97 -2.16
C LEU A 55 6.48 -0.70 -2.54
N ARG A 56 7.30 -1.72 -2.68
CA ARG A 56 8.69 -1.55 -3.13
C ARG A 56 8.76 -0.91 -4.50
N VAL A 57 7.93 -1.36 -5.43
CA VAL A 57 7.88 -0.79 -6.78
C VAL A 57 7.44 0.67 -6.72
N TRP A 58 6.39 0.94 -5.96
CA TRP A 58 5.88 2.30 -5.83
C TRP A 58 6.91 3.23 -5.20
N ARG A 59 7.59 2.78 -4.13
CA ARG A 59 8.63 3.58 -3.48
C ARG A 59 9.80 3.88 -4.42
N ALA A 60 10.14 2.94 -5.29
CA ALA A 60 11.21 3.16 -6.27
C ALA A 60 10.85 4.26 -7.26
N MET A 61 9.57 4.46 -7.54
CA MET A 61 9.10 5.53 -8.42
C MET A 61 8.95 6.87 -7.69
N HIS A 62 9.03 6.88 -6.37
CA HIS A 62 8.81 8.07 -5.55
C HIS A 62 9.94 8.23 -4.52
N PRO A 63 11.18 8.52 -4.98
CA PRO A 63 12.32 8.66 -4.07
C PRO A 63 12.06 9.74 -3.01
N GLY A 64 12.47 9.48 -1.78
CA GLY A 64 12.28 10.40 -0.67
C GLY A 64 10.94 10.29 0.04
N VAL A 65 10.02 9.47 -0.47
CA VAL A 65 8.73 9.23 0.18
C VAL A 65 8.76 7.87 0.87
N GLU A 66 8.29 7.84 2.11
CA GLU A 66 8.15 6.60 2.84
C GLU A 66 6.72 6.09 2.78
N ALA A 67 6.57 4.81 2.50
CA ALA A 67 5.30 4.12 2.57
C ALA A 67 5.57 2.74 3.16
N ALA A 68 5.00 2.47 4.31
CA ALA A 68 5.27 1.24 5.06
C ALA A 68 3.99 0.67 5.66
N ILE A 69 3.95 -0.65 5.73
CA ILE A 69 2.86 -1.35 6.40
C ILE A 69 3.03 -1.12 7.90
N ALA A 70 2.02 -0.53 8.52
CA ALA A 70 2.01 -0.32 9.96
C ALA A 70 1.68 -1.63 10.67
N ALA A 71 2.32 -1.81 11.80
CA ALA A 71 2.06 -2.98 12.65
C ALA A 71 0.67 -2.92 13.26
#